data_fa89760c4970c29e006c9f5e523a6e62
#
_entry.id   fa89760c4970c29e006c9f5e523a6e62
#
_cell.length_a   1.000
_cell.length_b   1.000
_cell.length_c   1.000
_cell.angle_alpha   90.00
_cell.angle_beta   90.00
_cell.angle_gamma   90.00
#
_symmetry.space_group_name_H-M   'P 1'
#
loop_
_entity.id
_entity.type
_entity.pdbx_description
1 polymer ?
#
loop_
_entity_poly.entity_id
_entity_poly.type
_entity_poly.pdbx_seq_one_letter_code
_entity_poly.pdbx_strand_id
1 'polypeptide(L)'
;LGVGGADYYNKAFVEMDMDALNSDTTVEVFETFGNLRQFVDVNSPGRDWNVATSMVIEGQAGMQIMGDWAKGEFKVAGKNVGTDYTCTAAPGTSGTHTFNIDSFAFFAQGTTAGTGAQNIMAAEILGTDFQTVFNLNKGSIPARLGVSRAEFDSCAHDSMDAFVAASTSGGLVPSFAHGMALPSAVAGAVVDSATNFFNSDQSAQEGADQLV
;
A
#
# COMPACT_ATOMS: atom_id res chain seq x y z
N LEU A 1 -7.73 5.11 -7.16
CA LEU A 1 -8.77 4.46 -6.35
C LEU A 1 -9.72 5.50 -5.74
N GLY A 2 -9.21 6.54 -5.08
CA GLY A 2 -10.02 7.59 -4.46
C GLY A 2 -10.87 8.42 -5.44
N VAL A 3 -10.49 8.50 -6.71
CA VAL A 3 -11.24 9.20 -7.77
C VAL A 3 -12.19 8.24 -8.49
N GLY A 4 -11.66 7.15 -9.06
CA GLY A 4 -12.42 6.26 -9.94
C GLY A 4 -13.06 5.04 -9.24
N GLY A 5 -12.79 4.81 -7.95
CA GLY A 5 -13.29 3.65 -7.23
C GLY A 5 -12.62 2.32 -7.62
N ALA A 6 -13.12 1.22 -7.03
CA ALA A 6 -12.55 -0.12 -7.23
C ALA A 6 -12.74 -0.65 -8.66
N ASP A 7 -13.89 -0.42 -9.27
CA ASP A 7 -14.18 -0.89 -10.63
C ASP A 7 -13.25 -0.28 -11.67
N TYR A 8 -13.07 1.04 -11.61
CA TYR A 8 -12.11 1.73 -12.47
C TYR A 8 -10.68 1.25 -12.19
N TYR A 9 -10.29 1.13 -10.92
CA TYR A 9 -8.96 0.67 -10.54
C TYR A 9 -8.65 -0.72 -11.12
N ASN A 10 -9.59 -1.65 -11.00
CA ASN A 10 -9.41 -3.00 -11.54
C ASN A 10 -9.26 -2.98 -13.07
N LYS A 11 -10.14 -2.26 -13.78
CA LYS A 11 -10.04 -2.14 -15.24
C LYS A 11 -8.73 -1.51 -15.68
N ALA A 12 -8.39 -0.35 -15.12
CA ALA A 12 -7.22 0.42 -15.55
C ALA A 12 -5.88 -0.21 -15.11
N PHE A 13 -5.78 -0.70 -13.85
CA PHE A 13 -4.50 -1.04 -13.23
C PHE A 13 -4.34 -2.53 -12.85
N VAL A 14 -5.31 -3.36 -13.15
CA VAL A 14 -5.22 -4.82 -13.01
C VAL A 14 -5.41 -5.49 -14.36
N GLU A 15 -6.42 -5.06 -15.13
CA GLU A 15 -6.77 -5.63 -16.43
C GLU A 15 -6.08 -4.92 -17.60
N MET A 16 -5.55 -3.70 -17.38
CA MET A 16 -4.98 -2.83 -18.42
C MET A 16 -5.97 -2.57 -19.57
N ASP A 17 -7.23 -2.32 -19.21
CA ASP A 17 -8.28 -2.03 -20.16
C ASP A 17 -8.06 -0.66 -20.80
N MET A 18 -7.93 -0.65 -22.12
CA MET A 18 -7.60 0.55 -22.89
C MET A 18 -8.72 1.60 -22.85
N ASP A 19 -9.98 1.18 -22.77
CA ASP A 19 -11.10 2.12 -22.68
C ASP A 19 -11.11 2.82 -21.31
N ALA A 20 -10.76 2.09 -20.26
CA ALA A 20 -10.60 2.67 -18.92
C ALA A 20 -9.42 3.64 -18.87
N LEU A 21 -8.27 3.27 -19.43
CA LEU A 21 -7.06 4.11 -19.48
C LEU A 21 -7.26 5.38 -20.31
N ASN A 22 -8.03 5.32 -21.41
CA ASN A 22 -8.38 6.48 -22.25
C ASN A 22 -9.57 7.30 -21.74
N SER A 23 -10.10 7.01 -20.56
CA SER A 23 -11.30 7.68 -20.07
C SER A 23 -11.02 9.04 -19.43
N ASP A 24 -12.05 9.89 -19.36
CA ASP A 24 -12.01 11.14 -18.61
C ASP A 24 -11.65 10.93 -17.14
N THR A 25 -11.98 9.76 -16.57
CA THR A 25 -11.60 9.40 -15.20
C THR A 25 -10.08 9.33 -15.04
N THR A 26 -9.35 8.84 -16.04
CA THR A 26 -7.87 8.82 -16.00
C THR A 26 -7.31 10.24 -15.96
N VAL A 27 -7.88 11.15 -16.75
CA VAL A 27 -7.49 12.57 -16.74
C VAL A 27 -7.76 13.18 -15.37
N GLU A 28 -8.94 12.93 -14.77
CA GLU A 28 -9.29 13.41 -13.42
C GLU A 28 -8.34 12.84 -12.33
N VAL A 29 -7.89 11.59 -12.48
CA VAL A 29 -6.85 11.00 -11.61
C VAL A 29 -5.56 11.79 -11.69
N PHE A 30 -5.09 12.13 -12.91
CA PHE A 30 -3.88 12.92 -13.09
C PHE A 30 -4.06 14.37 -12.62
N GLU A 31 -5.23 14.99 -12.80
CA GLU A 31 -5.54 16.31 -12.24
C GLU A 31 -5.44 16.30 -10.72
N THR A 32 -6.08 15.31 -10.07
CA THR A 32 -6.05 15.15 -8.62
C THR A 32 -4.62 14.93 -8.13
N PHE A 33 -3.86 14.05 -8.80
CA PHE A 33 -2.47 13.77 -8.46
C PHE A 33 -1.57 14.99 -8.64
N GLY A 34 -1.73 15.72 -9.74
CA GLY A 34 -1.00 16.96 -9.99
C GLY A 34 -1.29 18.05 -8.95
N ASN A 35 -2.52 18.15 -8.49
CA ASN A 35 -2.91 19.10 -7.44
C ASN A 35 -2.23 18.82 -6.08
N LEU A 36 -1.75 17.61 -5.84
CA LEU A 36 -0.99 17.30 -4.62
C LEU A 36 0.39 17.95 -4.57
N ARG A 37 0.95 18.37 -5.73
CA ARG A 37 2.28 19.01 -5.79
C ARG A 37 2.41 20.22 -4.86
N GLN A 38 1.35 21.00 -4.68
CA GLN A 38 1.34 22.18 -3.83
C GLN A 38 1.52 21.88 -2.34
N PHE A 39 1.32 20.63 -1.92
CA PHE A 39 1.41 20.19 -0.52
C PHE A 39 2.67 19.37 -0.23
N VAL A 40 3.44 19.05 -1.26
CA VAL A 40 4.62 18.19 -1.14
C VAL A 40 5.89 19.03 -0.98
N ASP A 41 6.80 18.56 -0.12
CA ASP A 41 8.12 19.16 0.03
C ASP A 41 8.88 19.18 -1.30
N VAL A 42 9.43 20.33 -1.65
CA VAL A 42 10.18 20.55 -2.91
C VAL A 42 11.38 19.61 -3.09
N ASN A 43 11.90 19.04 -2.00
CA ASN A 43 13.00 18.08 -2.01
C ASN A 43 12.53 16.62 -1.98
N SER A 44 11.24 16.35 -2.26
CA SER A 44 10.67 15.01 -2.24
C SER A 44 11.19 14.07 -3.35
N PRO A 45 11.59 14.52 -4.56
CA PRO A 45 12.07 13.62 -5.58
C PRO A 45 13.25 12.76 -5.12
N GLY A 46 13.13 11.44 -5.30
CA GLY A 46 14.15 10.46 -4.90
C GLY A 46 14.24 10.19 -3.39
N ARG A 47 13.33 10.74 -2.58
CA ARG A 47 13.29 10.47 -1.14
C ARG A 47 12.65 9.11 -0.88
N ASP A 48 13.33 8.29 -0.08
CA ASP A 48 12.77 7.03 0.40
C ASP A 48 11.59 7.25 1.36
N TRP A 49 10.66 6.32 1.35
CA TRP A 49 9.42 6.41 2.11
C TRP A 49 9.64 6.53 3.63
N ASN A 50 10.65 5.84 4.18
CA ASN A 50 10.97 5.90 5.61
C ASN A 50 11.55 7.26 6.02
N VAL A 51 12.28 7.93 5.14
CA VAL A 51 12.73 9.31 5.36
C VAL A 51 11.54 10.26 5.39
N ALA A 52 10.55 10.07 4.49
CA ALA A 52 9.31 10.83 4.53
C ALA A 52 8.51 10.56 5.83
N THR A 53 8.48 9.31 6.30
CA THR A 53 7.88 8.96 7.61
C THR A 53 8.57 9.69 8.76
N SER A 54 9.91 9.75 8.75
CA SER A 54 10.67 10.49 9.78
C SER A 54 10.29 11.97 9.82
N MET A 55 10.01 12.61 8.69
CA MET A 55 9.54 14.01 8.65
C MET A 55 8.22 14.20 9.39
N VAL A 56 7.30 13.23 9.30
CA VAL A 56 6.04 13.26 10.08
C VAL A 56 6.32 13.05 11.56
N ILE A 57 7.17 12.08 11.90
CA ILE A 57 7.57 11.78 13.28
C ILE A 57 8.19 13.00 13.98
N GLU A 58 8.99 13.78 13.25
CA GLU A 58 9.69 14.97 13.72
C GLU A 58 8.85 16.26 13.62
N GLY A 59 7.62 16.18 13.08
CA GLY A 59 6.73 17.34 12.93
C GLY A 59 7.13 18.28 11.79
N GLN A 60 7.97 17.85 10.86
CA GLN A 60 8.35 18.59 9.66
C GLN A 60 7.30 18.47 8.55
N ALA A 61 6.49 17.39 8.57
CA ALA A 61 5.34 17.19 7.70
C ALA A 61 4.09 16.85 8.54
N GLY A 62 2.93 17.31 8.09
CA GLY A 62 1.67 17.09 8.80
C GLY A 62 1.05 15.72 8.53
N MET A 63 1.38 15.07 7.39
CA MET A 63 0.84 13.78 7.00
C MET A 63 1.71 13.06 5.97
N GLN A 64 1.49 11.76 5.85
CA GLN A 64 2.05 10.93 4.79
C GLN A 64 0.97 9.96 4.30
N ILE A 65 0.88 9.75 2.99
CA ILE A 65 0.09 8.67 2.40
C ILE A 65 1.03 7.47 2.26
N MET A 66 0.79 6.42 3.04
CA MET A 66 1.64 5.22 3.09
C MET A 66 0.81 4.02 3.59
N GLY A 67 1.33 2.82 3.43
CA GLY A 67 0.73 1.63 4.04
C GLY A 67 0.92 1.58 5.55
N ASP A 68 0.17 0.72 6.19
CA ASP A 68 0.13 0.58 7.66
C ASP A 68 1.48 0.18 8.29
N TRP A 69 2.39 -0.42 7.51
CA TRP A 69 3.77 -0.72 7.96
C TRP A 69 4.57 0.51 8.39
N ALA A 70 4.20 1.72 7.95
CA ALA A 70 4.85 2.94 8.42
C ALA A 70 4.73 3.09 9.95
N LYS A 71 3.73 2.49 10.59
CA LYS A 71 3.60 2.44 12.05
C LYS A 71 4.80 1.81 12.75
N GLY A 72 5.51 0.89 12.07
CA GLY A 72 6.75 0.31 12.58
C GLY A 72 7.82 1.37 12.87
N GLU A 73 7.98 2.36 11.99
CA GLU A 73 8.90 3.49 12.17
C GLU A 73 8.47 4.38 13.35
N PHE A 74 7.17 4.69 13.47
CA PHE A 74 6.63 5.44 14.62
C PHE A 74 6.88 4.70 15.94
N LYS A 75 6.68 3.38 15.96
CA LYS A 75 6.94 2.55 17.14
C LYS A 75 8.41 2.56 17.56
N VAL A 76 9.33 2.43 16.59
CA VAL A 76 10.78 2.51 16.85
C VAL A 76 11.17 3.88 17.41
N ALA A 77 10.51 4.95 16.94
CA ALA A 77 10.70 6.30 17.45
C ALA A 77 9.98 6.58 18.78
N GLY A 78 9.34 5.57 19.39
CA GLY A 78 8.62 5.70 20.67
C GLY A 78 7.32 6.48 20.59
N LYS A 79 6.71 6.58 19.40
CA LYS A 79 5.45 7.28 19.15
C LYS A 79 4.24 6.36 19.29
N ASN A 80 3.16 6.87 19.84
CA ASN A 80 1.96 6.11 20.15
C ASN A 80 0.76 6.60 19.33
N VAL A 81 -0.01 5.64 18.80
CA VAL A 81 -1.28 5.91 18.13
C VAL A 81 -2.26 6.61 19.08
N GLY A 82 -2.96 7.61 18.57
CA GLY A 82 -3.96 8.38 19.32
C GLY A 82 -3.39 9.50 20.18
N THR A 83 -2.09 9.48 20.48
CA THR A 83 -1.41 10.53 21.27
C THR A 83 -0.47 11.34 20.39
N ASP A 84 0.42 10.68 19.66
CA ASP A 84 1.44 11.33 18.81
C ASP A 84 1.02 11.41 17.35
N TYR A 85 0.24 10.45 16.89
CA TYR A 85 -0.30 10.39 15.53
C TYR A 85 -1.61 9.60 15.45
N THR A 86 -2.31 9.73 14.34
CA THR A 86 -3.53 8.98 14.02
C THR A 86 -3.43 8.42 12.60
N CYS A 87 -4.23 7.39 12.32
CA CYS A 87 -4.40 6.84 10.99
C CYS A 87 -5.81 7.10 10.47
N THR A 88 -5.94 7.25 9.18
CA THR A 88 -7.24 7.32 8.51
C THR A 88 -7.13 6.75 7.10
N ALA A 89 -8.23 6.24 6.56
CA ALA A 89 -8.27 5.87 5.15
C ALA A 89 -7.98 7.09 4.25
N ALA A 90 -7.33 6.86 3.12
CA ALA A 90 -7.13 7.93 2.14
C ALA A 90 -8.48 8.49 1.66
N PRO A 91 -8.58 9.79 1.38
CA PRO A 91 -9.84 10.40 0.94
C PRO A 91 -10.43 9.69 -0.29
N GLY A 92 -11.75 9.52 -0.30
CA GLY A 92 -12.48 8.87 -1.41
C GLY A 92 -12.37 7.35 -1.47
N THR A 93 -11.69 6.68 -0.51
CA THR A 93 -11.49 5.21 -0.53
C THR A 93 -12.41 4.44 0.41
N SER A 94 -13.49 5.04 0.88
CA SER A 94 -14.47 4.35 1.74
C SER A 94 -15.02 3.10 1.04
N GLY A 95 -15.04 1.98 1.77
CA GLY A 95 -15.49 0.68 1.24
C GLY A 95 -14.47 -0.05 0.36
N THR A 96 -13.27 0.50 0.19
CA THR A 96 -12.17 -0.16 -0.52
C THR A 96 -10.98 -0.43 0.40
N HIS A 97 -10.19 -1.43 0.06
CA HIS A 97 -8.93 -1.73 0.72
C HIS A 97 -7.91 -2.21 -0.30
N THR A 98 -6.77 -1.54 -0.35
CA THR A 98 -5.64 -1.96 -1.19
C THR A 98 -4.75 -2.90 -0.40
N PHE A 99 -4.58 -4.14 -0.84
CA PHE A 99 -3.73 -5.10 -0.14
C PHE A 99 -2.35 -5.25 -0.79
N ASN A 100 -1.36 -5.45 0.06
CA ASN A 100 -0.03 -5.92 -0.27
C ASN A 100 0.29 -7.10 0.65
N ILE A 101 0.87 -8.17 0.10
CA ILE A 101 1.19 -9.39 0.84
C ILE A 101 2.69 -9.66 0.71
N ASP A 102 3.40 -9.57 1.83
CA ASP A 102 4.79 -10.03 1.89
C ASP A 102 4.84 -11.55 2.00
N SER A 103 5.81 -12.14 1.32
CA SER A 103 5.95 -13.58 1.23
C SER A 103 7.36 -14.05 1.61
N PHE A 104 7.44 -15.21 2.24
CA PHE A 104 8.69 -15.91 2.48
C PHE A 104 8.93 -16.91 1.36
N ALA A 105 10.04 -16.77 0.63
CA ALA A 105 10.43 -17.72 -0.41
C ALA A 105 11.22 -18.88 0.18
N PHE A 106 10.83 -20.10 -0.13
CA PHE A 106 11.55 -21.33 0.22
C PHE A 106 12.20 -21.90 -1.03
N PHE A 107 13.52 -21.95 -1.05
CA PHE A 107 14.26 -22.53 -2.16
C PHE A 107 14.26 -24.05 -2.10
N ALA A 108 14.33 -24.72 -3.26
CA ALA A 108 14.39 -26.16 -3.34
C ALA A 108 15.58 -26.73 -2.54
N GLN A 109 15.31 -27.70 -1.69
CA GLN A 109 16.30 -28.36 -0.87
C GLN A 109 16.67 -29.72 -1.49
N GLY A 110 17.97 -30.05 -1.54
CA GLY A 110 18.47 -31.33 -2.04
C GLY A 110 18.25 -32.51 -1.08
N THR A 111 17.64 -32.32 0.08
CA THR A 111 17.46 -33.32 1.12
C THR A 111 16.08 -33.33 1.73
N THR A 112 15.60 -34.52 2.15
CA THR A 112 14.32 -34.65 2.90
C THR A 112 14.34 -33.86 4.22
N ALA A 113 15.48 -33.85 4.91
CA ALA A 113 15.63 -33.11 6.17
C ALA A 113 15.49 -31.60 5.95
N GLY A 114 16.10 -31.06 4.89
CA GLY A 114 15.97 -29.64 4.53
C GLY A 114 14.52 -29.26 4.21
N THR A 115 13.82 -30.06 3.42
CA THR A 115 12.39 -29.86 3.13
C THR A 115 11.55 -29.96 4.40
N GLY A 116 11.84 -30.89 5.30
CA GLY A 116 11.17 -31.03 6.60
C GLY A 116 11.32 -29.77 7.47
N ALA A 117 12.51 -29.20 7.54
CA ALA A 117 12.78 -27.97 8.27
C ALA A 117 12.00 -26.76 7.68
N GLN A 118 11.94 -26.65 6.35
CA GLN A 118 11.15 -25.62 5.67
C GLN A 118 9.65 -25.73 5.99
N ASN A 119 9.10 -26.94 6.03
CA ASN A 119 7.69 -27.17 6.38
C ASN A 119 7.38 -26.74 7.83
N ILE A 120 8.28 -27.02 8.78
CA ILE A 120 8.16 -26.58 10.16
C ILE A 120 8.20 -25.05 10.23
N MET A 121 9.15 -24.42 9.55
CA MET A 121 9.26 -22.97 9.51
C MET A 121 8.03 -22.32 8.88
N ALA A 122 7.51 -22.86 7.78
CA ALA A 122 6.28 -22.36 7.14
C ALA A 122 5.07 -22.45 8.08
N ALA A 123 4.93 -23.56 8.81
CA ALA A 123 3.86 -23.73 9.78
C ALA A 123 3.98 -22.72 10.93
N GLU A 124 5.19 -22.46 11.42
CA GLU A 124 5.45 -21.46 12.47
C GLU A 124 5.13 -20.04 11.99
N ILE A 125 5.60 -19.64 10.81
CA ILE A 125 5.33 -18.31 10.21
C ILE A 125 3.82 -18.06 10.07
N LEU A 126 3.04 -19.08 9.76
CA LEU A 126 1.58 -19.00 9.68
C LEU A 126 0.87 -19.23 11.03
N GLY A 127 1.62 -19.52 12.09
CA GLY A 127 1.10 -19.64 13.45
C GLY A 127 0.59 -18.32 14.01
N THR A 128 -0.41 -18.38 14.90
CA THR A 128 -1.02 -17.17 15.49
C THR A 128 -0.02 -16.34 16.29
N ASP A 129 0.89 -16.98 17.00
CA ASP A 129 1.88 -16.30 17.84
C ASP A 129 2.88 -15.53 16.99
N PHE A 130 3.42 -16.17 15.94
CA PHE A 130 4.31 -15.49 14.98
C PHE A 130 3.58 -14.31 14.33
N GLN A 131 2.36 -14.53 13.83
CA GLN A 131 1.57 -13.49 13.17
C GLN A 131 1.30 -12.30 14.10
N THR A 132 1.06 -12.54 15.38
CA THR A 132 0.89 -11.47 16.38
C THR A 132 2.20 -10.70 16.55
N VAL A 133 3.28 -11.37 16.96
CA VAL A 133 4.55 -10.71 17.26
C VAL A 133 5.14 -9.99 16.04
N PHE A 134 5.11 -10.63 14.88
CA PHE A 134 5.62 -10.06 13.65
C PHE A 134 4.88 -8.77 13.27
N ASN A 135 3.55 -8.80 13.22
CA ASN A 135 2.76 -7.65 12.78
C ASN A 135 2.73 -6.51 13.80
N LEU A 136 2.79 -6.80 15.09
CA LEU A 136 2.98 -5.79 16.14
C LEU A 136 4.30 -5.02 16.00
N ASN A 137 5.34 -5.64 15.45
CA ASN A 137 6.63 -4.98 15.21
C ASN A 137 6.72 -4.31 13.84
N LYS A 138 6.17 -4.96 12.82
CA LYS A 138 6.14 -4.42 11.45
C LYS A 138 5.17 -3.26 11.31
N GLY A 139 4.08 -3.21 12.09
CA GLY A 139 3.02 -2.21 11.98
C GLY A 139 1.87 -2.61 11.04
N SER A 140 1.97 -3.76 10.36
CA SER A 140 0.94 -4.29 9.45
C SER A 140 -0.13 -5.11 10.18
N ILE A 141 -1.12 -5.61 9.43
CA ILE A 141 -2.14 -6.53 9.95
C ILE A 141 -1.76 -7.99 9.64
N PRO A 142 -2.20 -8.97 10.47
CA PRO A 142 -1.93 -10.38 10.22
C PRO A 142 -2.54 -10.88 8.89
N ALA A 143 -1.79 -11.71 8.16
CA ALA A 143 -2.31 -12.41 6.97
C ALA A 143 -3.33 -13.49 7.34
N ARG A 144 -3.29 -13.98 8.58
CA ARG A 144 -4.19 -15.03 9.07
C ARG A 144 -5.41 -14.42 9.77
N LEU A 145 -6.59 -14.78 9.32
CA LEU A 145 -7.84 -14.50 10.03
C LEU A 145 -7.89 -15.30 11.35
N GLY A 146 -8.43 -14.73 12.41
CA GLY A 146 -8.55 -15.40 13.71
C GLY A 146 -7.35 -15.20 14.64
N VAL A 147 -6.38 -14.36 14.28
CA VAL A 147 -5.40 -13.84 15.24
C VAL A 147 -6.11 -12.90 16.21
N SER A 148 -5.79 -12.99 17.52
CA SER A 148 -6.35 -12.10 18.52
C SER A 148 -6.02 -10.64 18.21
N ARG A 149 -7.03 -9.79 18.27
CA ARG A 149 -6.87 -8.33 18.03
C ARG A 149 -6.47 -7.56 19.29
N ALA A 150 -6.46 -8.21 20.46
CA ALA A 150 -6.38 -7.55 21.77
C ALA A 150 -5.11 -6.70 21.97
N GLU A 151 -4.00 -7.06 21.32
CA GLU A 151 -2.72 -6.35 21.44
C GLU A 151 -2.51 -5.29 20.36
N PHE A 152 -3.37 -5.27 19.34
CA PHE A 152 -3.23 -4.34 18.22
C PHE A 152 -3.85 -2.97 18.54
N ASP A 153 -3.24 -1.92 17.96
CA ASP A 153 -3.71 -0.53 18.11
C ASP A 153 -4.98 -0.25 17.30
N SER A 154 -5.57 0.93 17.50
CA SER A 154 -6.79 1.33 16.79
C SER A 154 -6.58 1.42 15.27
N CYS A 155 -5.43 1.87 14.78
CA CYS A 155 -5.11 1.89 13.35
C CYS A 155 -5.15 0.49 12.71
N ALA A 156 -4.60 -0.51 13.42
CA ALA A 156 -4.64 -1.90 12.97
C ALA A 156 -6.07 -2.46 12.99
N HIS A 157 -6.88 -2.09 14.00
CA HIS A 157 -8.29 -2.48 14.05
C HIS A 157 -9.06 -1.91 12.85
N ASP A 158 -8.88 -0.62 12.54
CA ASP A 158 -9.52 0.02 11.39
C ASP A 158 -9.10 -0.63 10.06
N SER A 159 -7.80 -0.96 9.91
CA SER A 159 -7.30 -1.70 8.73
C SER A 159 -7.91 -3.10 8.61
N MET A 160 -7.99 -3.86 9.70
CA MET A 160 -8.62 -5.20 9.71
C MET A 160 -10.10 -5.13 9.35
N ASP A 161 -10.82 -4.14 9.88
CA ASP A 161 -12.25 -3.95 9.62
C ASP A 161 -12.48 -3.52 8.16
N ALA A 162 -11.65 -2.61 7.63
CA ALA A 162 -11.68 -2.19 6.24
C ALA A 162 -11.38 -3.37 5.29
N PHE A 163 -10.39 -4.22 5.60
CA PHE A 163 -10.08 -5.42 4.84
C PHE A 163 -11.28 -6.37 4.78
N VAL A 164 -11.88 -6.69 5.92
CA VAL A 164 -13.04 -7.60 5.98
C VAL A 164 -14.22 -7.02 5.21
N ALA A 165 -14.55 -5.75 5.39
CA ALA A 165 -15.63 -5.08 4.68
C ALA A 165 -15.39 -5.10 3.16
N ALA A 166 -14.19 -4.71 2.71
CA ALA A 166 -13.83 -4.68 1.29
C ALA A 166 -13.84 -6.07 0.65
N SER A 167 -13.43 -7.12 1.39
CA SER A 167 -13.42 -8.50 0.88
C SER A 167 -14.82 -9.04 0.57
N THR A 168 -15.85 -8.50 1.20
CA THR A 168 -17.25 -8.91 1.01
C THR A 168 -18.02 -8.03 0.02
N SER A 169 -17.56 -6.80 -0.19
CA SER A 169 -18.21 -5.81 -1.07
C SER A 169 -17.64 -5.73 -2.48
N GLY A 170 -16.54 -6.45 -2.77
CA GLY A 170 -15.80 -6.32 -4.02
C GLY A 170 -14.82 -5.12 -4.04
N GLY A 171 -14.64 -4.44 -2.91
CA GLY A 171 -13.73 -3.30 -2.78
C GLY A 171 -12.28 -3.67 -2.44
N LEU A 172 -11.95 -4.98 -2.35
CA LEU A 172 -10.60 -5.44 -2.09
C LEU A 172 -9.80 -5.49 -3.40
N VAL A 173 -8.76 -4.66 -3.51
CA VAL A 173 -7.96 -4.54 -4.73
C VAL A 173 -6.48 -4.80 -4.48
N PRO A 174 -5.77 -5.48 -5.41
CA PRO A 174 -4.33 -5.72 -5.27
C PRO A 174 -3.55 -4.41 -5.43
N SER A 175 -2.52 -4.21 -4.61
CA SER A 175 -1.68 -3.01 -4.75
C SER A 175 -0.88 -3.04 -6.05
N PHE A 176 -1.15 -2.07 -6.92
CA PHE A 176 -0.36 -1.83 -8.11
C PHE A 176 1.10 -1.48 -7.77
N ALA A 177 1.28 -0.52 -6.85
CA ALA A 177 2.59 0.00 -6.49
C ALA A 177 3.54 -1.04 -5.84
N HIS A 178 3.01 -2.16 -5.35
CA HIS A 178 3.78 -3.21 -4.68
C HIS A 178 3.82 -4.53 -5.48
N GLY A 179 3.56 -4.46 -6.80
CA GLY A 179 3.68 -5.61 -7.69
C GLY A 179 2.62 -6.70 -7.51
N MET A 180 1.48 -6.38 -6.87
CA MET A 180 0.39 -7.35 -6.68
C MET A 180 -0.57 -7.41 -7.87
N ALA A 181 -0.61 -6.38 -8.71
CA ALA A 181 -1.58 -6.24 -9.80
C ALA A 181 -1.03 -6.66 -11.17
N LEU A 182 0.20 -6.28 -11.49
CA LEU A 182 0.78 -6.43 -12.83
C LEU A 182 2.22 -6.96 -12.80
N PRO A 183 2.71 -7.55 -13.88
CA PRO A 183 4.12 -7.85 -14.05
C PRO A 183 4.99 -6.61 -13.88
N SER A 184 6.16 -6.75 -13.25
CA SER A 184 7.03 -5.63 -12.87
C SER A 184 7.45 -4.72 -14.04
N ALA A 185 7.58 -5.24 -15.25
CA ALA A 185 7.91 -4.43 -16.41
C ALA A 185 6.78 -3.46 -16.79
N VAL A 186 5.52 -3.90 -16.73
CA VAL A 186 4.35 -3.07 -17.01
C VAL A 186 4.11 -2.08 -15.88
N ALA A 187 4.16 -2.58 -14.63
CA ALA A 187 4.03 -1.72 -13.45
C ALA A 187 5.10 -0.62 -13.43
N GLY A 188 6.35 -0.95 -13.80
CA GLY A 188 7.45 0.02 -13.91
C GLY A 188 7.16 1.12 -14.92
N ALA A 189 6.66 0.79 -16.10
CA ALA A 189 6.34 1.79 -17.14
C ALA A 189 5.27 2.79 -16.65
N VAL A 190 4.22 2.30 -15.97
CA VAL A 190 3.18 3.17 -15.42
C VAL A 190 3.72 4.05 -14.27
N VAL A 191 4.56 3.49 -13.40
CA VAL A 191 5.22 4.25 -12.32
C VAL A 191 6.14 5.33 -12.90
N ASP A 192 6.90 5.02 -13.95
CA ASP A 192 7.77 5.99 -14.62
C ASP A 192 6.95 7.13 -15.24
N SER A 193 5.82 6.81 -15.92
CA SER A 193 4.90 7.81 -16.47
C SER A 193 4.33 8.71 -15.37
N ALA A 194 3.81 8.14 -14.28
CA ALA A 194 3.30 8.90 -13.14
C ALA A 194 4.38 9.78 -12.48
N THR A 195 5.61 9.27 -12.36
CA THR A 195 6.74 9.99 -11.79
C THR A 195 7.16 11.17 -12.69
N ASN A 196 7.23 10.93 -13.99
CA ASN A 196 7.55 11.97 -14.97
C ASN A 196 6.49 13.09 -14.95
N PHE A 197 5.21 12.71 -14.96
CA PHE A 197 4.12 13.67 -14.83
C PHE A 197 4.24 14.49 -13.53
N PHE A 198 4.44 13.84 -12.39
CA PHE A 198 4.48 14.54 -11.11
C PHE A 198 5.64 15.53 -10.98
N ASN A 199 6.77 15.26 -11.65
CA ASN A 199 7.98 16.08 -11.59
C ASN A 199 8.16 17.01 -12.82
N SER A 200 7.14 17.20 -13.63
CA SER A 200 7.18 18.06 -14.83
C SER A 200 5.99 19.01 -14.89
N ASP A 201 5.96 19.86 -15.90
CA ASP A 201 4.86 20.79 -16.18
C ASP A 201 3.79 20.19 -17.12
N GLN A 202 3.79 18.87 -17.31
CA GLN A 202 2.79 18.19 -18.14
C GLN A 202 1.38 18.46 -17.62
N SER A 203 0.45 18.62 -18.56
CA SER A 203 -0.99 18.64 -18.26
C SER A 203 -1.48 17.26 -17.87
N ALA A 204 -2.62 17.19 -17.19
CA ALA A 204 -3.24 15.92 -16.80
C ALA A 204 -3.56 15.04 -18.03
N GLN A 205 -3.97 15.66 -19.15
CA GLN A 205 -4.21 14.96 -20.39
C GLN A 205 -2.93 14.32 -20.94
N GLU A 206 -1.81 15.07 -21.01
CA GLU A 206 -0.53 14.53 -21.45
C GLU A 206 -0.04 13.39 -20.54
N GLY A 207 -0.28 13.48 -19.23
CA GLY A 207 0.02 12.40 -18.29
C GLY A 207 -0.84 11.15 -18.55
N ALA A 208 -2.13 11.32 -18.81
CA ALA A 208 -3.04 10.23 -19.14
C ALA A 208 -2.67 9.56 -20.47
N ASP A 209 -2.36 10.35 -21.51
CA ASP A 209 -1.98 9.86 -22.83
C ASP A 209 -0.70 8.99 -22.82
N GLN A 210 0.15 9.14 -21.80
CA GLN A 210 1.36 8.30 -21.65
C GLN A 210 1.07 6.88 -21.12
N LEU A 211 -0.13 6.60 -20.63
CA LEU A 211 -0.52 5.27 -20.16
C LEU A 211 -1.03 4.36 -21.29
N VAL A 212 -1.24 4.93 -22.47
CA VAL A 212 -1.80 4.29 -23.67
C VAL A 212 -0.73 4.15 -24.73
#